data_9773abd8aeb2ca63d697d2b846753857
#
_entry.id   9773abd8aeb2ca63d697d2b846753857
#
_cell.length_a   1.000
_cell.length_b   1.000
_cell.length_c   1.000
_cell.angle_alpha   90.00
_cell.angle_beta   90.00
_cell.angle_gamma   90.00
#
_symmetry.space_group_name_H-M   'P 1'
#
loop_
_entity.id
_entity.type
_entity.pdbx_description
1 polymer ?
#
loop_
_entity_poly.entity_id
_entity_poly.type
_entity_poly.pdbx_seq_one_letter_code
_entity_poly.pdbx_strand_id
1 'polypeptide(L)'
;ISLVVDQKSNSKADENFGIRPLPNLETRFVSANSLVEINKETNLFTTDKVKTLETKLKKIRHRLFSARTKETKLKYRNLDSELRIEIAEELKNQGLPVDSADKLAKWDPYDQNLTSSFFDNEWMFDIPDGFNIIIGNPPYIKEYTDRKAFEPIKGKKYYQGKMDIWYYFACVGIDLLSENGILCFIATNNWTTNAGASILRNKILDETKLEKFIDFGSYMIFESAAIQTMIFVIRKSITNNYLLDYRKIEKSAANLIDVNKILNKEKEALHQPKR
;
A
#
# COMPACT_ATOMS: atom_id res chain seq x y z
N ILE A 1 -1.27 -19.54 0.80
CA ILE A 1 -1.42 -20.83 1.50
C ILE A 1 -2.86 -21.00 1.99
N SER A 2 -3.48 -20.01 2.67
CA SER A 2 -4.88 -20.11 3.15
C SER A 2 -5.89 -20.40 2.01
N LEU A 3 -5.71 -19.80 0.83
CA LEU A 3 -6.57 -20.04 -0.34
C LEU A 3 -6.60 -21.49 -0.81
N VAL A 4 -5.57 -22.28 -0.50
CA VAL A 4 -5.52 -23.72 -0.81
C VAL A 4 -6.03 -24.55 0.34
N VAL A 5 -5.71 -24.17 1.57
CA VAL A 5 -6.07 -24.92 2.79
C VAL A 5 -7.57 -24.93 3.03
N ASP A 6 -8.28 -23.85 2.68
CA ASP A 6 -9.73 -23.74 2.88
C ASP A 6 -10.56 -24.44 1.79
N GLN A 7 -9.92 -24.99 0.74
CA GLN A 7 -10.62 -25.75 -0.28
C GLN A 7 -10.94 -27.16 0.21
N LYS A 8 -12.19 -27.56 0.09
CA LYS A 8 -12.63 -28.94 0.39
C LYS A 8 -12.23 -29.88 -0.74
N SER A 9 -11.45 -30.90 -0.45
CA SER A 9 -11.14 -31.96 -1.39
C SER A 9 -12.36 -32.84 -1.67
N ASN A 10 -12.50 -33.29 -2.93
CA ASN A 10 -13.52 -34.24 -3.35
C ASN A 10 -12.78 -35.46 -3.93
N SER A 11 -12.84 -36.60 -3.22
CA SER A 11 -12.19 -37.85 -3.64
C SER A 11 -12.75 -38.45 -4.93
N LYS A 12 -13.89 -37.96 -5.39
CA LYS A 12 -14.54 -38.40 -6.65
C LYS A 12 -14.23 -37.47 -7.83
N ALA A 13 -13.47 -36.40 -7.65
CA ALA A 13 -13.10 -35.50 -8.72
C ALA A 13 -11.97 -36.10 -9.54
N ASP A 14 -12.06 -36.00 -10.88
CA ASP A 14 -11.12 -36.63 -11.81
C ASP A 14 -9.72 -36.05 -11.74
N GLU A 15 -9.56 -34.75 -11.44
CA GLU A 15 -8.27 -34.07 -11.35
C GLU A 15 -8.07 -33.41 -10.00
N ASN A 16 -6.90 -33.60 -9.42
CA ASN A 16 -6.42 -32.92 -8.22
C ASN A 16 -7.44 -32.91 -7.06
N PHE A 17 -8.25 -33.95 -6.95
CA PHE A 17 -9.31 -34.09 -5.92
C PHE A 17 -10.26 -32.89 -5.84
N GLY A 18 -10.50 -32.19 -6.95
CA GLY A 18 -11.37 -31.03 -7.03
C GLY A 18 -10.74 -29.73 -6.47
N ILE A 19 -9.48 -29.78 -6.07
CA ILE A 19 -8.74 -28.61 -5.62
C ILE A 19 -8.35 -27.76 -6.84
N ARG A 20 -8.80 -26.52 -6.86
CA ARG A 20 -8.44 -25.57 -7.92
C ARG A 20 -7.01 -25.06 -7.69
N PRO A 21 -6.13 -25.11 -8.70
CA PRO A 21 -4.81 -24.53 -8.59
C PRO A 21 -4.92 -23.00 -8.38
N LEU A 22 -3.96 -22.44 -7.66
CA LEU A 22 -3.85 -20.99 -7.55
C LEU A 22 -3.64 -20.38 -8.95
N PRO A 23 -4.26 -19.25 -9.24
CA PRO A 23 -3.96 -18.52 -10.47
C PRO A 23 -2.51 -17.97 -10.43
N ASN A 24 -2.04 -17.46 -11.57
CA ASN A 24 -0.72 -16.85 -11.64
C ASN A 24 -0.76 -15.47 -10.97
N LEU A 25 -0.23 -15.40 -9.77
CA LEU A 25 -0.27 -14.22 -8.91
C LEU A 25 0.94 -13.29 -9.07
N GLU A 26 1.89 -13.60 -9.95
CA GLU A 26 3.15 -12.86 -10.11
C GLU A 26 2.93 -11.35 -10.33
N THR A 27 1.90 -11.00 -11.10
CA THR A 27 1.54 -9.59 -11.35
C THR A 27 0.70 -8.95 -10.23
N ARG A 28 0.47 -9.68 -9.14
CA ARG A 28 -0.30 -9.19 -7.98
C ARG A 28 0.56 -8.95 -6.75
N PHE A 29 1.81 -9.41 -6.77
CA PHE A 29 2.80 -9.19 -5.73
C PHE A 29 3.97 -8.42 -6.33
N VAL A 30 4.24 -7.23 -5.81
CA VAL A 30 5.29 -6.35 -6.30
C VAL A 30 6.19 -5.96 -5.14
N SER A 31 7.50 -6.17 -5.32
CA SER A 31 8.52 -5.56 -4.47
C SER A 31 8.92 -4.22 -5.07
N ALA A 32 8.61 -3.11 -4.39
CA ALA A 32 8.84 -1.77 -4.91
C ALA A 32 9.12 -0.76 -3.82
N ASN A 33 9.85 0.30 -4.15
CA ASN A 33 9.99 1.47 -3.28
C ASN A 33 8.74 2.35 -3.41
N SER A 34 7.76 2.14 -2.52
CA SER A 34 6.48 2.85 -2.54
C SER A 34 6.57 4.34 -2.17
N LEU A 35 7.74 4.84 -1.74
CA LEU A 35 7.98 6.25 -1.46
C LEU A 35 8.50 7.03 -2.68
N VAL A 36 8.76 6.34 -3.79
CA VAL A 36 9.28 6.93 -5.02
C VAL A 36 8.28 6.72 -6.15
N GLU A 37 7.66 7.79 -6.58
CA GLU A 37 6.78 7.82 -7.74
C GLU A 37 7.58 7.97 -9.04
N ILE A 38 7.02 7.53 -10.15
CA ILE A 38 7.51 7.90 -11.48
C ILE A 38 7.24 9.39 -11.71
N ASN A 39 8.26 10.11 -12.16
CA ASN A 39 8.09 11.50 -12.57
C ASN A 39 7.28 11.53 -13.89
N LYS A 40 5.98 11.71 -13.77
CA LYS A 40 5.06 11.99 -14.88
C LYS A 40 4.87 13.51 -14.90
N GLU A 41 5.50 14.21 -15.84
CA GLU A 41 5.18 15.63 -16.01
C GLU A 41 3.69 15.80 -16.28
N THR A 42 3.07 16.76 -15.62
CA THR A 42 1.60 16.97 -15.55
C THR A 42 0.91 17.21 -16.90
N ASN A 43 1.66 17.29 -18.01
CA ASN A 43 1.17 17.58 -19.35
C ASN A 43 1.33 16.44 -20.36
N LEU A 44 1.60 15.21 -19.90
CA LEU A 44 1.61 14.06 -20.82
C LEU A 44 0.18 13.75 -21.26
N PHE A 45 -0.17 14.22 -22.45
CA PHE A 45 -1.39 13.79 -23.13
C PHE A 45 -1.21 12.34 -23.57
N THR A 46 -1.89 11.42 -22.91
CA THR A 46 -1.90 10.02 -23.34
C THR A 46 -2.54 9.92 -24.72
N THR A 47 -1.73 9.64 -25.74
CA THR A 47 -2.23 9.47 -27.11
C THR A 47 -3.11 8.24 -27.25
N ASP A 48 -3.95 8.19 -28.27
CA ASP A 48 -4.77 7.01 -28.57
C ASP A 48 -3.92 5.75 -28.81
N LYS A 49 -2.68 5.93 -29.27
CA LYS A 49 -1.71 4.84 -29.43
C LYS A 49 -1.32 4.24 -28.08
N VAL A 50 -0.93 5.06 -27.11
CA VAL A 50 -0.58 4.59 -25.75
C VAL A 50 -1.78 3.90 -25.12
N LYS A 51 -2.97 4.49 -25.14
CA LYS A 51 -4.21 3.88 -24.62
C LYS A 51 -4.49 2.50 -25.24
N THR A 52 -4.24 2.38 -26.56
CA THR A 52 -4.42 1.12 -27.27
C THR A 52 -3.43 0.06 -26.79
N LEU A 53 -2.16 0.42 -26.58
CA LEU A 53 -1.11 -0.48 -26.09
C LEU A 53 -1.37 -0.89 -24.65
N GLU A 54 -1.75 0.04 -23.78
CA GLU A 54 -2.16 -0.24 -22.39
C GLU A 54 -3.34 -1.20 -22.33
N THR A 55 -4.34 -1.00 -23.18
CA THR A 55 -5.48 -1.93 -23.29
C THR A 55 -5.04 -3.33 -23.72
N LYS A 56 -4.07 -3.44 -24.64
CA LYS A 56 -3.49 -4.74 -25.02
C LYS A 56 -2.73 -5.37 -23.84
N LEU A 57 -1.90 -4.61 -23.15
CA LEU A 57 -1.14 -5.05 -21.99
C LEU A 57 -2.06 -5.61 -20.90
N LYS A 58 -3.14 -4.89 -20.58
CA LYS A 58 -4.20 -5.29 -19.66
C LYS A 58 -4.81 -6.65 -20.03
N LYS A 59 -5.16 -6.83 -21.32
CA LYS A 59 -5.69 -8.10 -21.85
C LYS A 59 -4.69 -9.24 -21.73
N ILE A 60 -3.40 -8.99 -21.98
CA ILE A 60 -2.34 -10.01 -21.89
C ILE A 60 -2.16 -10.44 -20.42
N ARG A 61 -2.09 -9.50 -19.47
CA ARG A 61 -1.99 -9.78 -18.02
C ARG A 61 -3.20 -10.58 -17.52
N HIS A 62 -4.41 -10.24 -18.00
CA HIS A 62 -5.62 -11.00 -17.65
C HIS A 62 -5.57 -12.44 -18.18
N ARG A 63 -5.09 -12.65 -19.40
CA ARG A 63 -4.92 -13.99 -19.98
C ARG A 63 -3.83 -14.78 -19.27
N LEU A 64 -2.72 -14.14 -18.88
CA LEU A 64 -1.68 -14.77 -18.09
C LEU A 64 -2.21 -15.24 -16.74
N PHE A 65 -3.06 -14.48 -16.08
CA PHE A 65 -3.64 -14.84 -14.78
C PHE A 65 -4.31 -16.22 -14.80
N SER A 66 -4.94 -16.59 -15.90
CA SER A 66 -5.64 -17.88 -16.09
C SER A 66 -4.84 -18.91 -16.90
N ALA A 67 -3.62 -18.58 -17.35
CA ALA A 67 -2.81 -19.50 -18.14
C ALA A 67 -2.30 -20.70 -17.32
N ARG A 68 -2.46 -21.91 -17.86
CA ARG A 68 -2.12 -23.17 -17.15
C ARG A 68 -0.82 -23.80 -17.59
N THR A 69 -0.50 -23.75 -18.90
CA THR A 69 0.71 -24.40 -19.43
C THR A 69 1.92 -23.50 -19.38
N LYS A 70 3.12 -24.08 -19.29
CA LYS A 70 4.40 -23.36 -19.27
C LYS A 70 4.60 -22.54 -20.55
N GLU A 71 4.27 -23.10 -21.70
CA GLU A 71 4.38 -22.44 -23.01
C GLU A 71 3.48 -21.22 -23.08
N THR A 72 2.23 -21.34 -22.64
CA THR A 72 1.25 -20.24 -22.64
C THR A 72 1.69 -19.13 -21.67
N LYS A 73 2.21 -19.48 -20.49
CA LYS A 73 2.75 -18.51 -19.55
C LYS A 73 3.93 -17.76 -20.14
N LEU A 74 4.90 -18.47 -20.72
CA LEU A 74 6.09 -17.87 -21.34
C LEU A 74 5.68 -16.92 -22.49
N LYS A 75 4.75 -17.37 -23.35
CA LYS A 75 4.22 -16.54 -24.44
C LYS A 75 3.66 -15.21 -23.92
N TYR A 76 2.81 -15.23 -22.89
CA TYR A 76 2.20 -14.01 -22.36
C TYR A 76 3.20 -13.12 -21.61
N ARG A 77 4.21 -13.70 -20.94
CA ARG A 77 5.28 -12.91 -20.32
C ARG A 77 6.13 -12.17 -21.37
N ASN A 78 6.45 -12.83 -22.49
CA ASN A 78 7.19 -12.19 -23.58
C ASN A 78 6.37 -11.04 -24.21
N LEU A 79 5.08 -11.27 -24.48
CA LEU A 79 4.18 -10.23 -25.01
C LEU A 79 4.00 -9.05 -24.02
N ASP A 80 3.95 -9.31 -22.72
CA ASP A 80 3.92 -8.25 -21.70
C ASP A 80 5.21 -7.42 -21.75
N SER A 81 6.36 -8.07 -21.85
CA SER A 81 7.66 -7.39 -21.95
C SER A 81 7.75 -6.51 -23.19
N GLU A 82 7.38 -7.03 -24.35
CA GLU A 82 7.37 -6.29 -25.62
C GLU A 82 6.46 -5.06 -25.55
N LEU A 83 5.25 -5.22 -25.02
CA LEU A 83 4.30 -4.11 -24.86
C LEU A 83 4.79 -3.06 -23.86
N ARG A 84 5.42 -3.45 -22.77
CA ARG A 84 5.99 -2.48 -21.80
C ARG A 84 7.09 -1.63 -22.45
N ILE A 85 7.96 -2.24 -23.22
CA ILE A 85 9.02 -1.53 -23.97
C ILE A 85 8.38 -0.56 -24.98
N GLU A 86 7.41 -1.03 -25.77
CA GLU A 86 6.74 -0.20 -26.79
C GLU A 86 6.02 0.99 -26.16
N ILE A 87 5.31 0.79 -25.02
CA ILE A 87 4.65 1.87 -24.29
C ILE A 87 5.67 2.88 -23.76
N ALA A 88 6.76 2.40 -23.15
CA ALA A 88 7.80 3.27 -22.60
C ALA A 88 8.48 4.13 -23.71
N GLU A 89 8.73 3.57 -24.86
CA GLU A 89 9.27 4.31 -26.02
C GLU A 89 8.26 5.37 -26.52
N GLU A 90 6.98 5.02 -26.61
CA GLU A 90 5.96 5.96 -27.04
C GLU A 90 5.79 7.11 -26.03
N LEU A 91 5.77 6.80 -24.72
CA LEU A 91 5.74 7.82 -23.66
C LEU A 91 6.96 8.74 -23.69
N LYS A 92 8.15 8.19 -23.97
CA LYS A 92 9.38 8.96 -24.14
C LYS A 92 9.27 9.92 -25.33
N ASN A 93 8.71 9.48 -26.46
CA ASN A 93 8.47 10.32 -27.62
C ASN A 93 7.47 11.45 -27.33
N GLN A 94 6.61 11.28 -26.33
CA GLN A 94 5.64 12.28 -25.86
C GLN A 94 6.19 13.20 -24.75
N GLY A 95 7.47 13.06 -24.37
CA GLY A 95 8.12 13.94 -23.42
C GLY A 95 8.30 13.34 -22.02
N LEU A 96 7.97 12.05 -21.78
CA LEU A 96 8.34 11.41 -20.53
C LEU A 96 9.87 11.41 -20.36
N PRO A 97 10.41 11.82 -19.20
CA PRO A 97 11.85 11.78 -18.96
C PRO A 97 12.44 10.41 -19.24
N VAL A 98 13.60 10.38 -19.91
CA VAL A 98 14.25 9.13 -20.34
C VAL A 98 14.43 8.16 -19.18
N ASP A 99 14.88 8.62 -18.01
CA ASP A 99 15.04 7.80 -16.80
C ASP A 99 13.72 7.16 -16.36
N SER A 100 12.60 7.89 -16.44
CA SER A 100 11.27 7.39 -16.13
C SER A 100 10.82 6.32 -17.14
N ALA A 101 10.99 6.58 -18.44
CA ALA A 101 10.68 5.62 -19.49
C ALA A 101 11.49 4.33 -19.35
N ASP A 102 12.78 4.45 -19.09
CA ASP A 102 13.69 3.31 -18.86
C ASP A 102 13.28 2.48 -17.64
N LYS A 103 12.87 3.12 -16.55
CA LYS A 103 12.36 2.43 -15.36
C LYS A 103 11.09 1.65 -15.67
N LEU A 104 10.15 2.23 -16.42
CA LEU A 104 8.91 1.56 -16.84
C LEU A 104 9.21 0.34 -17.72
N ALA A 105 10.09 0.48 -18.71
CA ALA A 105 10.46 -0.60 -19.61
C ALA A 105 11.18 -1.75 -18.91
N LYS A 106 12.10 -1.44 -18.00
CA LYS A 106 12.94 -2.41 -17.28
C LYS A 106 12.22 -3.13 -16.14
N TRP A 107 11.12 -2.57 -15.61
CA TRP A 107 10.40 -3.24 -14.55
C TRP A 107 9.84 -4.57 -15.02
N ASP A 108 10.19 -5.67 -14.31
CA ASP A 108 9.70 -7.02 -14.60
C ASP A 108 8.84 -7.55 -13.44
N PRO A 109 7.52 -7.68 -13.62
CA PRO A 109 6.62 -8.21 -12.61
C PRO A 109 6.83 -9.71 -12.34
N TYR A 110 7.58 -10.42 -13.19
CA TYR A 110 7.78 -11.86 -13.10
C TYR A 110 9.05 -12.25 -12.36
N ASP A 111 9.98 -11.31 -12.16
CA ASP A 111 11.15 -11.53 -11.32
C ASP A 111 10.90 -11.05 -9.91
N GLN A 112 10.50 -11.97 -9.03
CA GLN A 112 10.18 -11.70 -7.62
C GLN A 112 11.43 -11.37 -6.78
N ASN A 113 12.64 -11.53 -7.31
CA ASN A 113 13.89 -11.18 -6.63
C ASN A 113 14.32 -9.74 -6.89
N LEU A 114 13.72 -9.07 -7.88
CA LEU A 114 14.02 -7.69 -8.19
C LEU A 114 13.05 -6.76 -7.47
N THR A 115 13.60 -5.75 -6.78
CA THR A 115 12.84 -4.66 -6.18
C THR A 115 12.81 -3.48 -7.14
N SER A 116 11.63 -3.02 -7.51
CA SER A 116 11.46 -1.80 -8.29
C SER A 116 11.93 -0.58 -7.50
N SER A 117 12.66 0.31 -8.15
CA SER A 117 13.10 1.58 -7.57
C SER A 117 11.97 2.63 -7.44
N PHE A 118 10.79 2.33 -7.95
CA PHE A 118 9.61 3.18 -7.93
C PHE A 118 8.34 2.36 -7.70
N PHE A 119 7.25 3.05 -7.39
CA PHE A 119 5.91 2.49 -7.34
C PHE A 119 4.95 3.33 -8.20
N ASP A 120 4.12 2.64 -8.99
CA ASP A 120 3.04 3.26 -9.76
C ASP A 120 1.85 2.28 -9.83
N ASN A 121 0.73 2.68 -9.22
CA ASN A 121 -0.44 1.81 -9.08
C ASN A 121 -1.13 1.48 -10.42
N GLU A 122 -1.12 2.43 -11.35
CA GLU A 122 -1.68 2.22 -12.69
C GLU A 122 -0.81 1.27 -13.51
N TRP A 123 0.51 1.56 -13.60
CA TRP A 123 1.44 0.74 -14.35
C TRP A 123 1.56 -0.69 -13.84
N MET A 124 1.65 -0.85 -12.50
CA MET A 124 1.91 -2.14 -11.88
C MET A 124 0.65 -2.98 -11.71
N PHE A 125 -0.49 -2.38 -11.40
CA PHE A 125 -1.71 -3.08 -11.03
C PHE A 125 -2.92 -2.76 -11.91
N ASP A 126 -2.82 -1.78 -12.81
CA ASP A 126 -3.93 -1.30 -13.62
C ASP A 126 -5.08 -0.72 -12.75
N ILE A 127 -4.70 0.08 -11.75
CA ILE A 127 -5.62 0.72 -10.80
C ILE A 127 -5.40 2.24 -10.84
N PRO A 128 -5.95 2.96 -11.85
CA PRO A 128 -5.76 4.41 -11.98
C PRO A 128 -6.48 5.19 -10.88
N ASP A 129 -7.64 4.71 -10.43
CA ASP A 129 -8.50 5.42 -9.47
C ASP A 129 -8.06 5.24 -8.00
N GLY A 130 -6.98 4.50 -7.77
CA GLY A 130 -6.46 4.19 -6.43
C GLY A 130 -7.10 2.96 -5.77
N PHE A 131 -6.59 2.63 -4.60
CA PHE A 131 -6.96 1.42 -3.86
C PHE A 131 -8.18 1.65 -2.95
N ASN A 132 -9.11 0.71 -2.91
CA ASN A 132 -10.23 0.76 -1.97
C ASN A 132 -9.79 0.53 -0.52
N ILE A 133 -8.74 -0.28 -0.31
CA ILE A 133 -8.21 -0.60 1.02
C ILE A 133 -6.69 -0.64 0.94
N ILE A 134 -6.04 0.07 1.87
CA ILE A 134 -4.60 0.01 2.12
C ILE A 134 -4.40 -0.41 3.56
N ILE A 135 -3.67 -1.50 3.78
CA ILE A 135 -3.32 -2.00 5.10
C ILE A 135 -1.80 -2.10 5.19
N GLY A 136 -1.23 -1.63 6.30
CA GLY A 136 0.22 -1.67 6.45
C GLY A 136 0.72 -1.61 7.88
N ASN A 137 1.95 -2.11 8.01
CA ASN A 137 2.83 -1.89 9.14
C ASN A 137 4.11 -1.24 8.58
N PRO A 138 4.12 0.09 8.40
CA PRO A 138 5.26 0.79 7.83
C PRO A 138 6.46 0.77 8.80
N PRO A 139 7.70 0.90 8.30
CA PRO A 139 8.88 0.90 9.15
C PRO A 139 8.89 2.12 10.09
N TYR A 140 9.28 1.91 11.38
CA TYR A 140 9.39 2.95 12.40
C TYR A 140 10.83 3.45 12.49
N ILE A 141 11.26 4.24 11.54
CA ILE A 141 12.62 4.78 11.43
C ILE A 141 12.56 6.28 11.64
N LYS A 142 13.22 6.77 12.68
CA LYS A 142 13.34 8.21 12.94
C LYS A 142 14.52 8.78 12.16
N GLU A 143 14.34 9.95 11.58
CA GLU A 143 15.36 10.60 10.75
C GLU A 143 16.71 10.77 11.45
N TYR A 144 16.72 11.09 12.74
CA TYR A 144 17.98 11.25 13.50
C TYR A 144 18.69 9.91 13.75
N THR A 145 17.97 8.77 13.64
CA THR A 145 18.54 7.42 13.84
C THR A 145 19.16 6.88 12.55
N ASP A 146 18.49 7.09 11.43
CA ASP A 146 18.96 6.67 10.10
C ASP A 146 18.60 7.71 9.03
N ARG A 147 19.53 8.64 8.78
CA ARG A 147 19.35 9.69 7.76
C ARG A 147 19.34 9.14 6.34
N LYS A 148 20.00 8.00 6.09
CA LYS A 148 20.08 7.43 4.74
C LYS A 148 18.73 6.93 4.24
N ALA A 149 17.90 6.41 5.14
CA ALA A 149 16.55 5.98 4.79
C ALA A 149 15.67 7.13 4.25
N PHE A 150 16.02 8.40 4.57
CA PHE A 150 15.27 9.58 4.14
C PHE A 150 15.80 10.24 2.86
N GLU A 151 16.99 9.85 2.38
CA GLU A 151 17.57 10.44 1.15
C GLU A 151 16.60 10.42 -0.04
N PRO A 152 15.85 9.31 -0.31
CA PRO A 152 14.95 9.26 -1.46
C PRO A 152 13.76 10.23 -1.39
N ILE A 153 13.41 10.70 -0.19
CA ILE A 153 12.23 11.55 0.06
C ILE A 153 12.59 13.00 0.44
N LYS A 154 13.87 13.31 0.65
CA LYS A 154 14.31 14.69 0.94
C LYS A 154 13.87 15.65 -0.15
N GLY A 155 13.33 16.80 0.28
CA GLY A 155 12.83 17.84 -0.63
C GLY A 155 11.53 17.50 -1.36
N LYS A 156 10.94 16.32 -1.12
CA LYS A 156 9.65 15.95 -1.69
C LYS A 156 8.47 16.45 -0.85
N LYS A 157 7.26 16.40 -1.40
CA LYS A 157 6.01 17.00 -0.91
C LYS A 157 5.73 16.79 0.58
N TYR A 158 6.01 15.60 1.13
CA TYR A 158 5.65 15.24 2.50
C TYR A 158 6.83 15.20 3.47
N TYR A 159 8.02 15.59 3.00
CA TYR A 159 9.21 15.70 3.85
C TYR A 159 9.26 17.05 4.57
N GLN A 160 9.40 17.03 5.89
CA GLN A 160 9.52 18.24 6.71
C GLN A 160 10.70 18.25 7.70
N GLY A 161 11.47 17.16 7.76
CA GLY A 161 12.53 16.97 8.76
C GLY A 161 12.02 16.57 10.15
N LYS A 162 12.91 16.03 10.98
CA LYS A 162 12.63 15.56 12.36
C LYS A 162 11.43 14.61 12.44
N MET A 163 11.23 13.81 11.39
CA MET A 163 10.07 12.96 11.24
C MET A 163 10.39 11.48 11.45
N ASP A 164 9.36 10.67 11.61
CA ASP A 164 9.41 9.23 11.45
C ASP A 164 8.98 8.90 10.01
N ILE A 165 9.67 7.98 9.36
CA ILE A 165 9.45 7.70 7.92
C ILE A 165 8.02 7.21 7.64
N TRP A 166 7.37 6.57 8.61
CA TRP A 166 6.00 6.11 8.45
C TRP A 166 4.99 7.26 8.23
N TYR A 167 5.32 8.50 8.67
CA TYR A 167 4.48 9.67 8.36
C TYR A 167 4.40 9.90 6.86
N TYR A 168 5.54 9.72 6.17
CA TYR A 168 5.58 9.81 4.71
C TYR A 168 4.79 8.67 4.06
N PHE A 169 4.95 7.43 4.55
CA PHE A 169 4.15 6.28 4.08
C PHE A 169 2.64 6.52 4.23
N ALA A 170 2.21 7.11 5.33
CA ALA A 170 0.80 7.42 5.56
C ALA A 170 0.28 8.48 4.56
N CYS A 171 1.07 9.54 4.31
CA CYS A 171 0.71 10.56 3.32
C CYS A 171 0.59 9.97 1.91
N VAL A 172 1.55 9.16 1.48
CA VAL A 172 1.50 8.45 0.19
C VAL A 172 0.32 7.48 0.15
N GLY A 173 0.09 6.75 1.24
CA GLY A 173 -1.06 5.85 1.33
C GLY A 173 -2.40 6.58 1.16
N ILE A 174 -2.55 7.79 1.69
CA ILE A 174 -3.75 8.62 1.48
C ILE A 174 -3.89 9.02 0.00
N ASP A 175 -2.80 9.41 -0.66
CA ASP A 175 -2.84 9.74 -2.10
C ASP A 175 -3.25 8.54 -2.95
N LEU A 176 -2.77 7.35 -2.61
CA LEU A 176 -3.06 6.10 -3.30
C LEU A 176 -4.47 5.53 -3.05
N LEU A 177 -5.24 6.09 -2.12
CA LEU A 177 -6.63 5.68 -1.91
C LEU A 177 -7.54 6.20 -3.02
N SER A 178 -8.48 5.37 -3.43
CA SER A 178 -9.67 5.81 -4.16
C SER A 178 -10.59 6.66 -3.29
N GLU A 179 -11.52 7.36 -3.88
CA GLU A 179 -12.59 8.05 -3.13
C GLU A 179 -13.34 7.05 -2.24
N ASN A 180 -13.54 7.44 -0.98
CA ASN A 180 -14.08 6.58 0.08
C ASN A 180 -13.22 5.36 0.45
N GLY A 181 -12.04 5.22 -0.10
CA GLY A 181 -11.08 4.18 0.28
C GLY A 181 -10.61 4.30 1.72
N ILE A 182 -10.17 3.19 2.30
CA ILE A 182 -9.78 3.08 3.71
C ILE A 182 -8.29 2.76 3.82
N LEU A 183 -7.58 3.51 4.68
CA LEU A 183 -6.23 3.17 5.11
C LEU A 183 -6.28 2.71 6.57
N CYS A 184 -5.63 1.57 6.86
CA CYS A 184 -5.47 1.04 8.20
C CYS A 184 -3.99 0.74 8.44
N PHE A 185 -3.37 1.48 9.35
CA PHE A 185 -1.99 1.24 9.75
C PHE A 185 -1.90 0.92 11.24
N ILE A 186 -0.96 0.03 11.58
CA ILE A 186 -0.38 -0.03 12.91
C ILE A 186 0.91 0.79 12.89
N ALA A 187 1.06 1.74 13.80
CA ALA A 187 2.19 2.67 13.83
C ALA A 187 2.44 3.20 15.23
N THR A 188 3.49 4.02 15.40
CA THR A 188 3.80 4.64 16.70
C THR A 188 2.77 5.71 17.06
N ASN A 189 2.40 5.80 18.34
CA ASN A 189 1.31 6.68 18.81
C ASN A 189 1.71 8.16 19.01
N ASN A 190 2.99 8.50 18.91
CA ASN A 190 3.53 9.83 19.21
C ASN A 190 3.28 10.89 18.10
N TRP A 191 2.75 10.52 16.95
CA TRP A 191 2.52 11.44 15.83
C TRP A 191 1.52 12.56 16.14
N THR A 192 0.64 12.34 17.09
CA THR A 192 -0.37 13.33 17.49
C THR A 192 0.25 14.61 18.08
N THR A 193 1.42 14.49 18.72
CA THR A 193 2.12 15.59 19.37
C THR A 193 3.48 15.91 18.76
N ASN A 194 4.07 15.01 17.97
CA ASN A 194 5.38 15.22 17.37
C ASN A 194 5.32 16.34 16.31
N ALA A 195 6.25 17.31 16.41
CA ALA A 195 6.36 18.39 15.44
C ALA A 195 6.61 17.89 14.00
N GLY A 196 7.43 16.82 13.85
CA GLY A 196 7.73 16.20 12.54
C GLY A 196 6.53 15.51 11.88
N ALA A 197 5.35 15.46 12.50
CA ALA A 197 4.12 14.88 11.95
C ALA A 197 3.08 15.93 11.51
N SER A 198 3.43 17.23 11.46
CA SER A 198 2.44 18.28 11.18
C SER A 198 1.83 18.16 9.78
N ILE A 199 2.64 17.81 8.76
CA ILE A 199 2.14 17.58 7.40
C ILE A 199 1.13 16.42 7.38
N LEU A 200 1.44 15.30 8.05
CA LEU A 200 0.51 14.16 8.15
C LEU A 200 -0.78 14.55 8.85
N ARG A 201 -0.68 15.27 10.00
CA ARG A 201 -1.90 15.70 10.73
C ARG A 201 -2.79 16.59 9.89
N ASN A 202 -2.21 17.59 9.21
CA ASN A 202 -2.98 18.47 8.33
C ASN A 202 -3.64 17.68 7.20
N LYS A 203 -2.88 16.80 6.54
CA LYS A 203 -3.43 15.96 5.46
C LYS A 203 -4.58 15.06 5.93
N ILE A 204 -4.47 14.47 7.12
CA ILE A 204 -5.57 13.68 7.70
C ILE A 204 -6.80 14.56 7.94
N LEU A 205 -6.62 15.78 8.47
CA LEU A 205 -7.73 16.69 8.76
C LEU A 205 -8.38 17.24 7.50
N ASP A 206 -7.59 17.53 6.47
CA ASP A 206 -8.05 18.21 5.27
C ASP A 206 -8.67 17.25 4.23
N GLU A 207 -8.17 16.01 4.15
CA GLU A 207 -8.50 15.09 3.07
C GLU A 207 -9.24 13.82 3.53
N THR A 208 -9.32 13.58 4.86
CA THR A 208 -9.83 12.30 5.35
C THR A 208 -10.75 12.44 6.55
N LYS A 209 -11.46 11.35 6.84
CA LYS A 209 -12.17 11.13 8.07
C LYS A 209 -11.40 10.11 8.92
N LEU A 210 -10.98 10.49 10.12
CA LEU A 210 -10.39 9.55 11.08
C LEU A 210 -11.53 8.76 11.75
N GLU A 211 -11.73 7.51 11.29
CA GLU A 211 -12.84 6.67 11.76
C GLU A 211 -12.52 5.96 13.06
N LYS A 212 -11.28 5.52 13.23
CA LYS A 212 -10.88 4.76 14.42
C LYS A 212 -9.45 5.07 14.84
N PHE A 213 -9.25 5.17 16.13
CA PHE A 213 -7.94 5.32 16.75
C PHE A 213 -7.88 4.42 18.01
N ILE A 214 -7.03 3.40 17.99
CA ILE A 214 -6.84 2.46 19.09
C ILE A 214 -5.41 2.60 19.59
N ASP A 215 -5.22 3.22 20.74
CA ASP A 215 -3.92 3.41 21.39
C ASP A 215 -3.69 2.30 22.41
N PHE A 216 -2.64 1.50 22.21
CA PHE A 216 -2.28 0.43 23.12
C PHE A 216 -1.56 0.92 24.39
N GLY A 217 -1.35 2.23 24.50
CA GLY A 217 -0.72 2.85 25.67
C GLY A 217 0.69 2.32 25.93
N SER A 218 0.93 1.80 27.12
CA SER A 218 2.21 1.20 27.51
C SER A 218 2.37 -0.27 27.09
N TYR A 219 1.34 -0.91 26.58
CA TYR A 219 1.42 -2.30 26.12
C TYR A 219 2.23 -2.42 24.83
N MET A 220 3.26 -3.26 24.86
CA MET A 220 4.13 -3.52 23.71
C MET A 220 3.53 -4.64 22.85
N ILE A 221 2.92 -4.29 21.73
CA ILE A 221 2.36 -5.26 20.77
C ILE A 221 3.47 -6.13 20.14
N PHE A 222 4.65 -5.54 19.93
CA PHE A 222 5.80 -6.23 19.36
C PHE A 222 6.81 -6.52 20.48
N GLU A 223 7.03 -7.80 20.80
CA GLU A 223 7.95 -8.24 21.87
C GLU A 223 9.40 -7.78 21.64
N SER A 224 9.83 -7.72 20.39
CA SER A 224 11.21 -7.35 20.01
C SER A 224 11.46 -5.85 19.93
N ALA A 225 10.42 -5.02 20.01
CA ALA A 225 10.53 -3.58 19.84
C ALA A 225 9.92 -2.86 21.05
N ALA A 226 10.74 -2.11 21.79
CA ALA A 226 10.27 -1.26 22.89
C ALA A 226 9.55 0.01 22.35
N ILE A 227 8.46 -0.18 21.59
CA ILE A 227 7.76 0.89 20.88
C ILE A 227 6.27 0.85 21.24
N GLN A 228 5.75 1.98 21.71
CA GLN A 228 4.32 2.18 21.91
C GLN A 228 3.63 2.40 20.57
N THR A 229 2.62 1.59 20.31
CA THR A 229 1.92 1.59 19.03
C THR A 229 0.43 1.88 19.18
N MET A 230 -0.18 2.23 18.05
CA MET A 230 -1.61 2.41 17.89
C MET A 230 -2.07 1.83 16.56
N ILE A 231 -3.35 1.56 16.42
CA ILE A 231 -4.00 1.34 15.13
C ILE A 231 -4.84 2.57 14.82
N PHE A 232 -4.71 3.11 13.62
CA PHE A 232 -5.65 4.11 13.11
C PHE A 232 -6.27 3.68 11.79
N VAL A 233 -7.53 4.05 11.62
CA VAL A 233 -8.29 3.81 10.40
C VAL A 233 -8.82 5.14 9.91
N ILE A 234 -8.45 5.50 8.69
CA ILE A 234 -8.93 6.69 8.02
C ILE A 234 -9.65 6.33 6.72
N ARG A 235 -10.62 7.13 6.35
CA ARG A 235 -11.34 7.05 5.08
C ARG A 235 -11.05 8.31 4.28
N LYS A 236 -10.70 8.18 3.00
CA LYS A 236 -10.55 9.32 2.08
C LYS A 236 -11.93 9.92 1.78
N SER A 237 -12.32 10.88 2.58
CA SER A 237 -13.63 11.53 2.50
C SER A 237 -13.59 12.83 3.30
N ILE A 238 -14.02 13.92 2.71
CA ILE A 238 -14.12 15.22 3.40
C ILE A 238 -15.46 15.27 4.11
N THR A 239 -15.43 15.26 5.45
CA THR A 239 -16.64 15.34 6.29
C THR A 239 -16.33 16.12 7.55
N ASN A 240 -17.04 17.23 7.79
CA ASN A 240 -16.74 18.13 8.89
C ASN A 240 -17.25 17.65 10.26
N ASN A 241 -18.30 16.83 10.29
CA ASN A 241 -18.91 16.34 11.54
C ASN A 241 -18.98 14.81 11.52
N TYR A 242 -18.13 14.15 12.30
CA TYR A 242 -18.18 12.72 12.48
C TYR A 242 -17.76 12.29 13.89
N LEU A 243 -18.15 11.09 14.28
CA LEU A 243 -17.74 10.49 15.54
C LEU A 243 -16.48 9.66 15.32
N LEU A 244 -15.44 9.95 16.11
CA LEU A 244 -14.22 9.15 16.18
C LEU A 244 -14.42 7.99 17.16
N ASP A 245 -14.19 6.76 16.73
CA ASP A 245 -14.07 5.60 17.62
C ASP A 245 -12.65 5.61 18.25
N TYR A 246 -12.51 6.36 19.35
CA TYR A 246 -11.27 6.44 20.12
C TYR A 246 -11.25 5.46 21.26
N ARG A 247 -10.17 4.68 21.37
CA ARG A 247 -9.96 3.71 22.42
C ARG A 247 -8.49 3.76 22.88
N LYS A 248 -8.27 3.67 24.21
CA LYS A 248 -6.93 3.67 24.77
C LYS A 248 -6.83 2.71 25.94
N ILE A 249 -5.70 2.00 26.04
CA ILE A 249 -5.32 1.26 27.22
C ILE A 249 -4.61 2.21 28.17
N GLU A 250 -5.26 2.55 29.31
CA GLU A 250 -4.66 3.44 30.33
C GLU A 250 -3.94 2.70 31.44
N LYS A 251 -4.14 1.38 31.53
CA LYS A 251 -3.57 0.52 32.55
C LYS A 251 -2.06 0.39 32.36
N SER A 252 -1.27 0.69 33.40
CA SER A 252 0.21 0.66 33.34
C SER A 252 0.78 -0.76 33.16
N ALA A 253 0.08 -1.79 33.66
CA ALA A 253 0.44 -3.20 33.53
C ALA A 253 -0.63 -3.94 32.70
N ALA A 254 -0.81 -3.53 31.45
CA ALA A 254 -1.75 -4.17 30.54
C ALA A 254 -1.24 -5.53 30.05
N ASN A 255 -2.17 -6.42 29.71
CA ASN A 255 -1.89 -7.76 29.21
C ASN A 255 -2.70 -8.05 27.94
N LEU A 256 -2.53 -9.23 27.34
CA LEU A 256 -3.21 -9.62 26.10
C LEU A 256 -4.74 -9.64 26.25
N ILE A 257 -5.28 -9.89 27.44
CA ILE A 257 -6.73 -9.85 27.70
C ILE A 257 -7.23 -8.41 27.56
N ASP A 258 -6.48 -7.44 28.09
CA ASP A 258 -6.83 -6.02 27.96
C ASP A 258 -6.82 -5.57 26.48
N VAL A 259 -5.86 -6.07 25.70
CA VAL A 259 -5.80 -5.82 24.25
C VAL A 259 -7.03 -6.41 23.55
N ASN A 260 -7.40 -7.65 23.84
CA ASN A 260 -8.58 -8.28 23.25
C ASN A 260 -9.86 -7.53 23.62
N LYS A 261 -10.00 -7.09 24.86
CA LYS A 261 -11.14 -6.27 25.32
C LYS A 261 -11.26 -4.96 24.53
N ILE A 262 -10.14 -4.23 24.36
CA ILE A 262 -10.16 -2.96 23.63
C ILE A 262 -10.45 -3.16 22.14
N LEU A 263 -9.95 -4.22 21.52
CA LEU A 263 -10.23 -4.54 20.12
C LEU A 263 -11.72 -4.90 19.93
N ASN A 264 -12.31 -5.66 20.86
CA ASN A 264 -13.71 -6.11 20.79
C ASN A 264 -14.74 -5.09 21.28
N LYS A 265 -14.34 -3.87 21.68
CA LYS A 265 -15.23 -2.85 22.26
C LYS A 265 -15.91 -3.26 23.58
N GLU A 266 -15.29 -4.09 24.39
CA GLU A 266 -15.85 -4.42 25.68
C GLU A 266 -15.83 -3.18 26.61
N LYS A 267 -16.95 -2.89 27.27
CA LYS A 267 -17.19 -1.64 28.03
C LYS A 267 -16.15 -1.33 29.11
N GLU A 268 -15.53 -2.34 29.69
CA GLU A 268 -14.52 -2.20 30.73
C GLU A 268 -13.17 -1.66 30.24
N ALA A 269 -12.94 -1.68 28.91
CA ALA A 269 -11.69 -1.22 28.29
C ALA A 269 -11.79 0.20 27.73
N LEU A 270 -12.99 0.80 27.71
CA LEU A 270 -13.26 2.07 27.05
C LEU A 270 -13.20 3.22 28.04
N HIS A 271 -12.21 4.10 27.90
CA HIS A 271 -12.31 5.44 28.48
C HIS A 271 -13.14 6.30 27.52
N GLN A 272 -14.32 6.75 27.97
CA GLN A 272 -15.07 7.77 27.25
C GLN A 272 -14.44 9.13 27.60
N PRO A 273 -13.95 9.91 26.64
CA PRO A 273 -13.52 11.27 26.94
C PRO A 273 -14.73 12.02 27.52
N LYS A 274 -14.56 12.58 28.71
CA LYS A 274 -15.55 13.53 29.25
C LYS A 274 -15.68 14.66 28.23
N ARG A 275 -16.90 14.92 27.80
CA ARG A 275 -17.27 16.02 26.90
C ARG A 275 -16.79 17.35 27.41
#